data_31e53e0d2985c868dc44cb3a995cd0b9
#
_entry.id   31e53e0d2985c868dc44cb3a995cd0b9
#
_cell.length_a   1.000
_cell.length_b   1.000
_cell.length_c   1.000
_cell.angle_alpha   90.00
_cell.angle_beta   90.00
_cell.angle_gamma   90.00
#
_symmetry.space_group_name_H-M   'P 1'
#
loop_
_entity.id
_entity.type
_entity.pdbx_description
1 polymer ?
#
loop_
_entity_poly.entity_id
_entity_poly.type
_entity_poly.pdbx_seq_one_letter_code
_entity_poly.pdbx_strand_id
1 'polypeptide(L)'
;TYLVPRLVAAGYEVTAVSRGHRDPYQPHAAWDSVRKVTLDRVAEDENGTFAQKILDLKPDIVVDMICFKLESAQHLVEALRGHVQHFLFYGSIWAHGHSVEVPTTEIQRRRPFGEYGIQKAAVEAYLLDETRRNGFPATTLHPGHIVGPGWNPLNPAGNFDPKVFSTLAQGKELALPHIGLETVHHVHADDIAQMTMQAIANWSNAVGQAFYAVSPAAVTLRGYAETVASWFGREANLRFLPWNEWKTLEDYSEKDVEQTWEHIVRSPNFSMAKAERLLNYQPRYTSFQAVYEAVTWLIEQGVVKT
;
A
#
# COMPACT_ATOMS: atom_id res chain seq x y z
N THR A 1 7.67 3.56 9.92
CA THR A 1 7.69 4.98 10.31
C THR A 1 6.45 5.34 11.13
N TYR A 2 5.22 5.29 10.62
CA TYR A 2 4.03 5.85 11.28
C TYR A 2 3.36 4.91 12.31
N LEU A 3 3.32 3.59 12.06
CA LEU A 3 2.61 2.64 12.94
C LEU A 3 3.30 2.46 14.29
N VAL A 4 4.64 2.32 14.30
CA VAL A 4 5.40 2.06 15.52
C VAL A 4 5.21 3.16 16.57
N PRO A 5 5.34 4.48 16.24
CA PRO A 5 5.04 5.53 17.19
C PRO A 5 3.62 5.50 17.77
N ARG A 6 2.64 5.13 16.96
CA ARG A 6 1.23 5.01 17.41
C ARG A 6 1.04 3.85 18.37
N LEU A 7 1.63 2.70 18.10
CA LEU A 7 1.60 1.53 18.98
C LEU A 7 2.27 1.84 20.33
N VAL A 8 3.47 2.42 20.31
CA VAL A 8 4.18 2.81 21.54
C VAL A 8 3.38 3.83 22.35
N ALA A 9 2.83 4.86 21.70
CA ALA A 9 2.00 5.87 22.35
C ALA A 9 0.70 5.28 22.96
N ALA A 10 0.18 4.20 22.38
CA ALA A 10 -0.97 3.46 22.90
C ALA A 10 -0.60 2.45 24.01
N GLY A 11 0.68 2.37 24.41
CA GLY A 11 1.15 1.50 25.48
C GLY A 11 1.48 0.07 25.08
N TYR A 12 1.58 -0.23 23.77
CA TYR A 12 2.01 -1.56 23.32
C TYR A 12 3.52 -1.72 23.45
N GLU A 13 3.96 -2.90 23.87
CA GLU A 13 5.33 -3.35 23.75
C GLU A 13 5.58 -3.80 22.32
N VAL A 14 6.47 -3.12 21.59
CA VAL A 14 6.64 -3.30 20.15
C VAL A 14 7.96 -4.02 19.85
N THR A 15 7.87 -5.13 19.12
CA THR A 15 9.02 -5.78 18.48
C THR A 15 8.96 -5.56 16.97
N ALA A 16 9.95 -4.86 16.41
CA ALA A 16 10.08 -4.61 14.98
C ALA A 16 11.00 -5.65 14.34
N VAL A 17 10.45 -6.50 13.49
CA VAL A 17 11.19 -7.53 12.74
C VAL A 17 11.47 -7.01 11.34
N SER A 18 12.73 -6.91 10.95
CA SER A 18 13.14 -6.44 9.62
C SER A 18 14.55 -6.91 9.28
N ARG A 19 15.01 -6.68 8.05
CA ARG A 19 16.39 -6.95 7.64
C ARG A 19 17.42 -5.94 8.20
N GLY A 20 16.97 -4.88 8.87
CA GLY A 20 17.84 -3.86 9.47
C GLY A 20 18.56 -2.94 8.49
N HIS A 21 18.17 -2.93 7.19
CA HIS A 21 18.89 -2.18 6.15
C HIS A 21 18.45 -0.71 6.02
N ARG A 22 17.37 -0.30 6.67
CA ARG A 22 16.83 1.06 6.56
C ARG A 22 16.34 1.56 7.91
N ASP A 23 16.62 2.80 8.17
CA ASP A 23 16.02 3.55 9.26
C ASP A 23 14.61 4.06 8.86
N PRO A 24 13.76 4.39 9.85
CA PRO A 24 12.51 5.07 9.59
C PRO A 24 12.73 6.38 8.83
N TYR A 25 11.89 6.67 7.85
CA TYR A 25 11.98 7.91 7.05
C TYR A 25 11.89 9.20 7.89
N GLN A 26 11.20 9.11 9.04
CA GLN A 26 11.12 10.20 10.01
C GLN A 26 11.65 9.70 11.35
N PRO A 27 12.64 10.39 11.96
CA PRO A 27 13.10 10.11 13.30
C PRO A 27 11.96 10.28 14.31
N HIS A 28 11.86 9.38 15.29
CA HIS A 28 10.88 9.49 16.36
C HIS A 28 11.39 8.78 17.62
N ALA A 29 11.30 9.41 18.80
CA ALA A 29 11.80 8.89 20.07
C ALA A 29 11.17 7.52 20.46
N ALA A 30 9.97 7.21 19.98
CA ALA A 30 9.35 5.91 20.22
C ALA A 30 10.22 4.71 19.79
N TRP A 31 11.12 4.91 18.81
CA TRP A 31 12.01 3.84 18.37
C TRP A 31 13.08 3.44 19.38
N ASP A 32 13.33 4.27 20.40
CA ASP A 32 14.28 3.97 21.47
C ASP A 32 13.76 2.87 22.42
N SER A 33 12.43 2.71 22.51
CA SER A 33 11.76 1.68 23.32
C SER A 33 11.41 0.42 22.54
N VAL A 34 11.69 0.36 21.24
CA VAL A 34 11.31 -0.76 20.36
C VAL A 34 12.40 -1.84 20.37
N ARG A 35 12.00 -3.08 20.63
CA ARG A 35 12.87 -4.23 20.40
C ARG A 35 13.07 -4.45 18.91
N LYS A 36 14.29 -4.33 18.41
CA LYS A 36 14.64 -4.58 17.00
C LYS A 36 15.16 -6.01 16.84
N VAL A 37 14.58 -6.78 15.92
CA VAL A 37 15.01 -8.14 15.58
C VAL A 37 15.35 -8.18 14.09
N THR A 38 16.58 -8.57 13.78
CA THR A 38 17.04 -8.69 12.38
C THR A 38 16.78 -10.09 11.86
N LEU A 39 15.86 -10.21 10.90
CA LEU A 39 15.56 -11.45 10.19
C LEU A 39 15.33 -11.13 8.70
N ASP A 40 15.86 -11.98 7.82
CA ASP A 40 15.49 -11.99 6.41
C ASP A 40 14.38 -13.03 6.18
N ARG A 41 13.14 -12.55 5.99
CA ARG A 41 11.99 -13.43 5.83
C ARG A 41 12.15 -14.43 4.70
N VAL A 42 12.73 -14.01 3.55
CA VAL A 42 12.87 -14.90 2.40
C VAL A 42 13.80 -16.06 2.73
N ALA A 43 14.99 -15.76 3.27
CA ALA A 43 15.95 -16.78 3.66
C ALA A 43 15.40 -17.68 4.78
N GLU A 44 14.68 -17.12 5.74
CA GLU A 44 14.10 -17.88 6.86
C GLU A 44 12.91 -18.75 6.41
N ASP A 45 12.08 -18.30 5.47
CA ASP A 45 11.01 -19.10 4.87
C ASP A 45 11.59 -20.27 4.06
N GLU A 46 12.65 -20.05 3.28
CA GLU A 46 13.36 -21.11 2.53
C GLU A 46 13.95 -22.18 3.47
N ASN A 47 14.39 -21.78 4.65
CA ASN A 47 14.91 -22.69 5.68
C ASN A 47 13.81 -23.27 6.60
N GLY A 48 12.54 -22.88 6.42
CA GLY A 48 11.41 -23.31 7.26
C GLY A 48 11.48 -22.83 8.71
N THR A 49 12.23 -21.77 8.99
CA THR A 49 12.50 -21.31 10.36
C THR A 49 11.79 -20.00 10.75
N PHE A 50 11.28 -19.24 9.77
CA PHE A 50 10.66 -17.93 10.02
C PHE A 50 9.50 -18.01 11.01
N ALA A 51 8.56 -18.90 10.80
CA ALA A 51 7.36 -19.03 11.61
C ALA A 51 7.69 -19.33 13.08
N GLN A 52 8.63 -20.27 13.33
CA GLN A 52 9.06 -20.60 14.69
C GLN A 52 9.76 -19.42 15.37
N LYS A 53 10.61 -18.67 14.66
CA LYS A 53 11.29 -17.48 15.19
C LYS A 53 10.29 -16.39 15.57
N ILE A 54 9.18 -16.22 14.82
CA ILE A 54 8.12 -15.29 15.20
C ILE A 54 7.36 -15.79 16.43
N LEU A 55 7.01 -17.08 16.48
CA LEU A 55 6.36 -17.68 17.66
C LEU A 55 7.19 -17.52 18.93
N ASP A 56 8.50 -17.69 18.84
CA ASP A 56 9.45 -17.55 19.98
C ASP A 56 9.48 -16.14 20.57
N LEU A 57 9.04 -15.12 19.81
CA LEU A 57 8.85 -13.76 20.29
C LEU A 57 7.59 -13.61 21.18
N LYS A 58 6.71 -14.61 21.18
CA LYS A 58 5.45 -14.66 21.95
C LYS A 58 4.54 -13.44 21.72
N PRO A 59 4.23 -13.08 20.48
CA PRO A 59 3.41 -11.91 20.22
C PRO A 59 1.93 -12.15 20.56
N ASP A 60 1.26 -11.18 21.19
CA ASP A 60 -0.20 -11.15 21.28
C ASP A 60 -0.83 -10.70 19.96
N ILE A 61 -0.19 -9.75 19.27
CA ILE A 61 -0.65 -9.18 18.00
C ILE A 61 0.48 -9.28 16.98
N VAL A 62 0.17 -9.77 15.79
CA VAL A 62 1.10 -9.78 14.65
C VAL A 62 0.58 -8.88 13.55
N VAL A 63 1.42 -7.97 13.07
CA VAL A 63 1.15 -7.15 11.88
C VAL A 63 2.10 -7.57 10.77
N ASP A 64 1.61 -8.38 9.84
CA ASP A 64 2.39 -8.92 8.73
C ASP A 64 2.28 -8.04 7.48
N MET A 65 3.31 -7.22 7.24
CA MET A 65 3.37 -6.24 6.15
C MET A 65 3.99 -6.79 4.87
N ILE A 66 4.78 -7.87 4.95
CA ILE A 66 5.66 -8.32 3.85
C ILE A 66 5.45 -9.77 3.43
N CYS A 67 4.28 -10.33 3.68
CA CYS A 67 3.91 -11.64 3.15
C CYS A 67 3.47 -11.54 1.69
N PHE A 68 4.21 -12.19 0.79
CA PHE A 68 3.98 -12.16 -0.65
C PHE A 68 3.58 -13.50 -1.25
N LYS A 69 3.66 -14.59 -0.49
CA LYS A 69 3.36 -15.96 -0.94
C LYS A 69 2.37 -16.63 0.00
N LEU A 70 1.45 -17.41 -0.55
CA LEU A 70 0.48 -18.19 0.22
C LEU A 70 1.17 -19.16 1.19
N GLU A 71 2.17 -19.90 0.73
CA GLU A 71 2.90 -20.87 1.55
C GLU A 71 3.54 -20.23 2.79
N SER A 72 4.15 -19.06 2.65
CA SER A 72 4.71 -18.29 3.77
C SER A 72 3.64 -17.89 4.79
N ALA A 73 2.43 -17.52 4.33
CA ALA A 73 1.31 -17.25 5.22
C ALA A 73 0.82 -18.51 5.94
N GLN A 74 0.74 -19.64 5.24
CA GLN A 74 0.30 -20.93 5.81
C GLN A 74 1.22 -21.37 6.94
N HIS A 75 2.52 -21.39 6.73
CA HIS A 75 3.50 -21.74 7.77
C HIS A 75 3.40 -20.84 8.99
N LEU A 76 3.27 -19.53 8.78
CA LEU A 76 3.17 -18.57 9.89
C LEU A 76 1.86 -18.74 10.68
N VAL A 77 0.73 -18.91 10.00
CA VAL A 77 -0.57 -19.14 10.64
C VAL A 77 -0.58 -20.45 11.42
N GLU A 78 -0.03 -21.53 10.87
CA GLU A 78 0.06 -22.83 11.55
C GLU A 78 0.83 -22.72 12.87
N ALA A 79 1.98 -22.04 12.86
CA ALA A 79 2.78 -21.84 14.06
C ALA A 79 2.08 -20.92 15.10
N LEU A 80 1.34 -19.91 14.65
CA LEU A 80 0.71 -18.91 15.52
C LEU A 80 -0.69 -19.32 15.99
N ARG A 81 -1.27 -20.44 15.50
CA ARG A 81 -2.62 -20.87 15.87
C ARG A 81 -2.72 -21.14 17.36
N GLY A 82 -3.67 -20.47 18.02
CA GLY A 82 -3.86 -20.54 19.49
C GLY A 82 -2.87 -19.72 20.31
N HIS A 83 -1.94 -18.99 19.67
CA HIS A 83 -0.89 -18.21 20.34
C HIS A 83 -1.05 -16.70 20.16
N VAL A 84 -1.89 -16.24 19.23
CA VAL A 84 -2.11 -14.80 18.98
C VAL A 84 -3.55 -14.40 19.19
N GLN A 85 -3.75 -13.17 19.65
CA GLN A 85 -5.07 -12.57 19.83
C GLN A 85 -5.54 -11.84 18.57
N HIS A 86 -4.62 -11.34 17.73
CA HIS A 86 -4.95 -10.71 16.48
C HIS A 86 -3.81 -10.84 15.46
N PHE A 87 -4.17 -11.22 14.24
CA PHE A 87 -3.25 -11.28 13.10
C PHE A 87 -3.73 -10.32 12.01
N LEU A 88 -2.97 -9.25 11.74
CA LEU A 88 -3.27 -8.27 10.70
C LEU A 88 -2.36 -8.51 9.50
N PHE A 89 -2.96 -8.77 8.35
CA PHE A 89 -2.24 -8.97 7.10
C PHE A 89 -2.39 -7.74 6.18
N TYR A 90 -1.27 -7.24 5.69
CA TYR A 90 -1.28 -6.23 4.63
C TYR A 90 -1.35 -6.90 3.27
N GLY A 91 -2.58 -6.92 2.74
CA GLY A 91 -2.88 -7.32 1.38
C GLY A 91 -2.45 -6.27 0.36
N SER A 92 -3.30 -6.03 -0.61
CA SER A 92 -3.16 -4.98 -1.63
C SER A 92 -4.49 -4.82 -2.36
N ILE A 93 -4.82 -3.63 -2.83
CA ILE A 93 -5.93 -3.44 -3.77
C ILE A 93 -5.76 -4.26 -5.06
N TRP A 94 -4.55 -4.67 -5.42
CA TRP A 94 -4.27 -5.54 -6.57
C TRP A 94 -4.86 -6.95 -6.43
N ALA A 95 -5.16 -7.40 -5.21
CA ALA A 95 -5.88 -8.64 -4.97
C ALA A 95 -7.30 -8.65 -5.58
N HIS A 96 -7.87 -7.49 -5.88
CA HIS A 96 -9.17 -7.39 -6.53
C HIS A 96 -9.08 -7.68 -8.05
N GLY A 97 -8.03 -7.22 -8.71
CA GLY A 97 -7.87 -7.19 -10.17
C GLY A 97 -8.35 -5.87 -10.76
N HIS A 98 -8.85 -5.89 -12.00
CA HIS A 98 -9.40 -4.69 -12.64
C HIS A 98 -10.77 -4.30 -12.06
N SER A 99 -11.04 -3.01 -12.00
CA SER A 99 -12.35 -2.49 -11.59
C SER A 99 -13.41 -2.77 -12.66
N VAL A 100 -14.55 -3.30 -12.23
CA VAL A 100 -15.72 -3.57 -13.12
C VAL A 100 -16.84 -2.59 -12.80
N GLU A 101 -17.12 -2.41 -11.53
CA GLU A 101 -18.06 -1.42 -11.01
C GLU A 101 -17.32 -0.51 -10.02
N VAL A 102 -17.55 0.80 -10.12
CA VAL A 102 -16.87 1.78 -9.27
C VAL A 102 -17.89 2.64 -8.50
N PRO A 103 -17.60 2.94 -7.23
CA PRO A 103 -16.45 2.49 -6.46
C PRO A 103 -16.49 0.98 -6.16
N THR A 104 -15.34 0.32 -6.28
CA THR A 104 -15.18 -1.11 -5.99
C THR A 104 -15.29 -1.38 -4.48
N THR A 105 -16.08 -2.38 -4.12
CA THR A 105 -16.31 -2.78 -2.72
C THR A 105 -15.81 -4.20 -2.45
N GLU A 106 -15.68 -4.56 -1.17
CA GLU A 106 -15.15 -5.86 -0.72
C GLU A 106 -16.04 -7.05 -1.09
N ILE A 107 -17.32 -6.81 -1.39
CA ILE A 107 -18.28 -7.86 -1.77
C ILE A 107 -18.27 -8.19 -3.25
N GLN A 108 -17.66 -7.35 -4.09
CA GLN A 108 -17.56 -7.58 -5.52
C GLN A 108 -16.61 -8.73 -5.85
N ARG A 109 -16.91 -9.43 -6.94
CA ARG A 109 -16.10 -10.58 -7.38
C ARG A 109 -14.70 -10.14 -7.75
N ARG A 110 -13.72 -10.77 -7.15
CA ARG A 110 -12.31 -10.58 -7.46
C ARG A 110 -11.89 -11.30 -8.72
N ARG A 111 -11.01 -10.68 -9.48
CA ARG A 111 -10.41 -11.23 -10.70
C ARG A 111 -8.91 -10.88 -10.73
N PRO A 112 -8.14 -11.36 -9.73
CA PRO A 112 -6.73 -11.01 -9.63
C PRO A 112 -5.97 -11.52 -10.85
N PHE A 113 -4.98 -10.77 -11.28
CA PHE A 113 -4.04 -11.14 -12.33
C PHE A 113 -2.63 -10.61 -11.97
N GLY A 114 -1.62 -11.14 -12.66
CA GLY A 114 -0.23 -10.96 -12.26
C GLY A 114 0.09 -11.73 -10.97
N GLU A 115 1.29 -12.23 -10.84
CA GLU A 115 1.69 -13.10 -9.72
C GLU A 115 1.42 -12.43 -8.35
N TYR A 116 1.79 -11.15 -8.22
CA TYR A 116 1.60 -10.41 -6.97
C TYR A 116 0.12 -10.32 -6.55
N GLY A 117 -0.77 -9.96 -7.48
CA GLY A 117 -2.22 -9.85 -7.20
C GLY A 117 -2.85 -11.20 -6.86
N ILE A 118 -2.48 -12.25 -7.59
CA ILE A 118 -2.95 -13.62 -7.37
C ILE A 118 -2.53 -14.10 -5.98
N GLN A 119 -1.26 -13.95 -5.59
CA GLN A 119 -0.75 -14.37 -4.29
C GLN A 119 -1.42 -13.58 -3.14
N LYS A 120 -1.56 -12.27 -3.26
CA LYS A 120 -2.24 -11.45 -2.24
C LYS A 120 -3.71 -11.86 -2.06
N ALA A 121 -4.42 -12.20 -3.14
CA ALA A 121 -5.78 -12.70 -3.08
C ALA A 121 -5.86 -14.11 -2.46
N ALA A 122 -4.90 -14.99 -2.76
CA ALA A 122 -4.83 -16.33 -2.19
C ALA A 122 -4.57 -16.29 -0.68
N VAL A 123 -3.65 -15.43 -0.22
CA VAL A 123 -3.38 -15.24 1.22
C VAL A 123 -4.63 -14.74 1.95
N GLU A 124 -5.33 -13.75 1.41
CA GLU A 124 -6.57 -13.26 2.01
C GLU A 124 -7.64 -14.36 2.09
N ALA A 125 -7.89 -15.08 0.99
CA ALA A 125 -8.88 -16.14 0.96
C ALA A 125 -8.57 -17.21 2.02
N TYR A 126 -7.30 -17.59 2.16
CA TYR A 126 -6.82 -18.52 3.16
C TYR A 126 -7.07 -17.99 4.59
N LEU A 127 -6.68 -16.76 4.88
CA LEU A 127 -6.85 -16.17 6.21
C LEU A 127 -8.31 -16.05 6.62
N LEU A 128 -9.19 -15.65 5.71
CA LEU A 128 -10.63 -15.57 5.97
C LEU A 128 -11.25 -16.95 6.17
N ASP A 129 -10.74 -17.98 5.49
CA ASP A 129 -11.18 -19.38 5.68
C ASP A 129 -10.69 -19.92 7.03
N GLU A 130 -9.44 -19.67 7.42
CA GLU A 130 -8.89 -20.00 8.73
C GLU A 130 -9.67 -19.36 9.88
N THR A 131 -10.09 -18.11 9.71
CA THR A 131 -10.94 -17.46 10.72
C THR A 131 -12.28 -18.17 10.86
N ARG A 132 -12.94 -18.47 9.74
CA ARG A 132 -14.28 -19.11 9.76
C ARG A 132 -14.27 -20.53 10.28
N ARG A 133 -13.25 -21.33 9.91
CA ARG A 133 -13.21 -22.76 10.22
C ARG A 133 -12.48 -23.08 11.51
N ASN A 134 -11.41 -22.36 11.78
CA ASN A 134 -10.46 -22.69 12.84
C ASN A 134 -10.37 -21.60 13.92
N GLY A 135 -11.13 -20.51 13.79
CA GLY A 135 -11.14 -19.41 14.77
C GLY A 135 -9.84 -18.61 14.79
N PHE A 136 -8.98 -18.70 13.75
CA PHE A 136 -7.76 -17.90 13.70
C PHE A 136 -8.10 -16.42 13.55
N PRO A 137 -7.64 -15.52 14.45
CA PRO A 137 -8.15 -14.15 14.54
C PRO A 137 -7.52 -13.21 13.48
N ALA A 138 -7.78 -13.43 12.20
CA ALA A 138 -7.18 -12.67 11.10
C ALA A 138 -8.05 -11.50 10.64
N THR A 139 -7.37 -10.40 10.29
CA THR A 139 -7.93 -9.24 9.56
C THR A 139 -7.04 -8.92 8.38
N THR A 140 -7.61 -8.63 7.22
CA THR A 140 -6.87 -8.20 6.04
C THR A 140 -7.10 -6.72 5.75
N LEU A 141 -6.02 -5.96 5.60
CA LEU A 141 -6.05 -4.56 5.16
C LEU A 141 -5.46 -4.48 3.75
N HIS A 142 -6.20 -3.91 2.81
CA HIS A 142 -5.76 -3.72 1.42
C HIS A 142 -5.42 -2.26 1.15
N PRO A 143 -4.16 -1.85 1.32
CA PRO A 143 -3.75 -0.49 1.00
C PRO A 143 -3.86 -0.22 -0.49
N GLY A 144 -4.23 1.03 -0.82
CA GLY A 144 -3.99 1.64 -2.12
C GLY A 144 -2.50 1.85 -2.39
N HIS A 145 -2.17 2.72 -3.34
CA HIS A 145 -0.78 3.08 -3.58
C HIS A 145 -0.27 3.90 -2.40
N ILE A 146 0.59 3.28 -1.60
CA ILE A 146 1.12 3.90 -0.38
C ILE A 146 2.03 5.06 -0.75
N VAL A 147 1.80 6.21 -0.13
CA VAL A 147 2.54 7.44 -0.40
C VAL A 147 2.73 8.26 0.90
N GLY A 148 3.65 9.18 0.87
CA GLY A 148 4.04 10.07 1.96
C GLY A 148 5.54 10.35 1.92
N PRO A 149 6.08 11.19 2.81
CA PRO A 149 7.52 11.42 2.90
C PRO A 149 8.32 10.12 2.98
N GLY A 150 9.37 9.99 2.15
CA GLY A 150 10.18 8.78 2.03
C GLY A 150 9.73 7.76 0.99
N TRP A 151 8.62 8.00 0.29
CA TRP A 151 8.09 7.14 -0.77
C TRP A 151 8.14 7.83 -2.13
N ASN A 152 8.50 7.09 -3.18
CA ASN A 152 8.26 7.54 -4.54
C ASN A 152 6.78 7.35 -4.86
N PRO A 153 6.00 8.43 -5.10
CA PRO A 153 4.60 8.30 -5.45
C PRO A 153 4.43 7.61 -6.81
N LEU A 154 3.39 6.80 -6.93
CA LEU A 154 2.86 6.45 -8.24
C LEU A 154 2.48 7.76 -8.94
N ASN A 155 3.12 8.05 -10.07
CA ASN A 155 3.06 9.33 -10.74
C ASN A 155 1.91 9.43 -11.78
N PRO A 156 1.63 10.61 -12.36
CA PRO A 156 0.60 10.79 -13.37
C PRO A 156 0.76 9.98 -14.66
N ALA A 157 1.95 9.46 -14.97
CA ALA A 157 2.16 8.57 -16.11
C ALA A 157 1.90 7.08 -15.75
N GLY A 158 1.53 6.78 -14.49
CA GLY A 158 1.21 5.43 -14.04
C GLY A 158 2.41 4.57 -13.63
N ASN A 159 3.58 5.17 -13.38
CA ASN A 159 4.80 4.49 -12.94
C ASN A 159 5.44 5.22 -11.74
N PHE A 160 6.66 4.83 -11.36
CA PHE A 160 7.34 5.40 -10.20
C PHE A 160 8.58 6.25 -10.57
N ASP A 161 8.77 6.65 -11.85
CA ASP A 161 9.85 7.52 -12.23
C ASP A 161 9.62 8.95 -11.71
N PRO A 162 10.43 9.46 -10.77
CA PRO A 162 10.26 10.81 -10.22
C PRO A 162 10.50 11.93 -11.23
N LYS A 163 11.12 11.63 -12.39
CA LYS A 163 11.30 12.62 -13.48
C LYS A 163 9.98 13.18 -13.97
N VAL A 164 8.88 12.42 -13.90
CA VAL A 164 7.54 12.88 -14.29
C VAL A 164 7.14 14.14 -13.49
N PHE A 165 7.44 14.19 -12.21
CA PHE A 165 7.20 15.38 -11.39
C PHE A 165 8.09 16.56 -11.79
N SER A 166 9.35 16.30 -12.12
CA SER A 166 10.26 17.35 -12.63
C SER A 166 9.80 17.91 -13.98
N THR A 167 9.29 17.05 -14.87
CA THR A 167 8.72 17.44 -16.17
C THR A 167 7.56 18.41 -15.99
N LEU A 168 6.63 18.09 -15.11
CA LEU A 168 5.47 18.95 -14.80
C LEU A 168 5.89 20.25 -14.11
N ALA A 169 6.81 20.19 -13.15
CA ALA A 169 7.33 21.38 -12.45
C ALA A 169 8.01 22.36 -13.41
N GLN A 170 8.67 21.87 -14.46
CA GLN A 170 9.34 22.68 -15.47
C GLN A 170 8.43 23.12 -16.62
N GLY A 171 7.15 22.70 -16.63
CA GLY A 171 6.20 23.01 -17.69
C GLY A 171 6.53 22.35 -19.05
N LYS A 172 7.32 21.29 -19.01
CA LYS A 172 7.64 20.48 -20.20
C LYS A 172 6.46 19.59 -20.59
N GLU A 173 6.43 19.14 -21.86
CA GLU A 173 5.40 18.20 -22.31
C GLU A 173 5.50 16.87 -21.58
N LEU A 174 4.36 16.38 -21.09
CA LEU A 174 4.19 15.04 -20.53
C LEU A 174 3.23 14.24 -21.41
N ALA A 175 3.69 13.14 -21.96
CA ALA A 175 2.84 12.20 -22.66
C ALA A 175 2.12 11.26 -21.66
N LEU A 176 0.79 11.17 -21.77
CA LEU A 176 -0.05 10.25 -21.03
C LEU A 176 -0.61 9.16 -21.95
N PRO A 177 -0.77 7.91 -21.45
CA PRO A 177 -1.41 6.85 -22.22
C PRO A 177 -2.89 7.13 -22.40
N HIS A 178 -3.44 6.70 -23.54
CA HIS A 178 -4.82 6.89 -23.94
C HIS A 178 -5.26 8.36 -23.88
N ILE A 179 -6.29 8.67 -23.08
CA ILE A 179 -6.77 10.04 -22.82
C ILE A 179 -6.58 10.45 -21.36
N GLY A 180 -5.83 9.66 -20.59
CA GLY A 180 -5.50 9.93 -19.19
C GLY A 180 -6.66 9.85 -18.21
N LEU A 181 -7.74 9.09 -18.53
CA LEU A 181 -8.90 8.94 -17.65
C LEU A 181 -8.87 7.69 -16.78
N GLU A 182 -7.88 6.83 -16.96
CA GLU A 182 -7.60 5.75 -16.03
C GLU A 182 -7.26 6.33 -14.66
N THR A 183 -7.61 5.61 -13.62
CA THR A 183 -7.45 6.07 -12.24
C THR A 183 -6.29 5.40 -11.52
N VAL A 184 -5.76 6.11 -10.54
CA VAL A 184 -4.87 5.59 -9.49
C VAL A 184 -5.45 5.98 -8.13
N HIS A 185 -5.28 5.11 -7.11
CA HIS A 185 -5.86 5.35 -5.81
C HIS A 185 -4.78 5.28 -4.74
N HIS A 186 -4.37 6.44 -4.26
CA HIS A 186 -3.34 6.57 -3.23
C HIS A 186 -3.93 6.41 -1.83
N VAL A 187 -3.04 6.18 -0.87
CA VAL A 187 -3.31 6.26 0.55
C VAL A 187 -2.05 6.74 1.27
N HIS A 188 -2.21 7.66 2.21
CA HIS A 188 -1.07 8.11 3.02
C HIS A 188 -0.63 6.99 3.99
N ALA A 189 0.68 6.80 4.16
CA ALA A 189 1.23 5.78 5.06
C ALA A 189 0.77 5.96 6.52
N ASP A 190 0.51 7.18 6.97
CA ASP A 190 -0.05 7.47 8.30
C ASP A 190 -1.52 7.04 8.42
N ASP A 191 -2.31 7.16 7.35
CA ASP A 191 -3.71 6.69 7.33
C ASP A 191 -3.80 5.17 7.40
N ILE A 192 -2.84 4.46 6.79
CA ILE A 192 -2.73 2.99 6.97
C ILE A 192 -2.41 2.64 8.42
N ALA A 193 -1.48 3.38 9.03
CA ALA A 193 -1.16 3.20 10.44
C ALA A 193 -2.38 3.47 11.34
N GLN A 194 -3.15 4.53 11.06
CA GLN A 194 -4.42 4.82 11.74
C GLN A 194 -5.39 3.64 11.60
N MET A 195 -5.60 3.14 10.36
CA MET A 195 -6.52 2.02 10.12
C MET A 195 -6.10 0.74 10.86
N THR A 196 -4.79 0.48 10.95
CA THR A 196 -4.25 -0.63 11.73
C THR A 196 -4.60 -0.50 13.20
N MET A 197 -4.42 0.69 13.79
CA MET A 197 -4.82 0.96 15.16
C MET A 197 -6.33 0.80 15.37
N GLN A 198 -7.14 1.26 14.42
CA GLN A 198 -8.59 1.11 14.47
C GLN A 198 -9.02 -0.37 14.35
N ALA A 199 -8.35 -1.17 13.52
CA ALA A 199 -8.62 -2.60 13.42
C ALA A 199 -8.28 -3.33 14.74
N ILE A 200 -7.19 -2.96 15.39
CA ILE A 200 -6.82 -3.50 16.71
C ILE A 200 -7.87 -3.11 17.77
N ALA A 201 -8.25 -1.84 17.83
CA ALA A 201 -9.21 -1.31 18.80
C ALA A 201 -10.64 -1.87 18.60
N ASN A 202 -11.03 -2.13 17.35
CA ASN A 202 -12.36 -2.67 16.99
C ASN A 202 -12.28 -4.16 16.64
N TRP A 203 -11.57 -4.94 17.43
CA TRP A 203 -11.27 -6.35 17.19
C TRP A 203 -12.48 -7.17 16.73
N SER A 204 -13.61 -7.07 17.42
CA SER A 204 -14.84 -7.83 17.11
C SER A 204 -15.46 -7.51 15.75
N ASN A 205 -15.22 -6.29 15.21
CA ASN A 205 -15.66 -5.87 13.90
C ASN A 205 -14.61 -6.14 12.82
N ALA A 206 -13.34 -6.32 13.22
CA ALA A 206 -12.21 -6.47 12.32
C ALA A 206 -11.91 -7.93 11.98
N VAL A 207 -11.96 -8.82 12.95
CA VAL A 207 -11.63 -10.24 12.77
C VAL A 207 -12.57 -10.93 11.78
N GLY A 208 -11.98 -11.67 10.85
CA GLY A 208 -12.69 -12.33 9.75
C GLY A 208 -13.12 -11.41 8.62
N GLN A 209 -12.58 -10.18 8.57
CA GLN A 209 -12.93 -9.19 7.58
C GLN A 209 -11.71 -8.75 6.76
N ALA A 210 -12.00 -8.29 5.54
CA ALA A 210 -11.07 -7.55 4.69
C ALA A 210 -11.58 -6.13 4.48
N PHE A 211 -10.66 -5.15 4.42
CA PHE A 211 -10.97 -3.73 4.27
C PHE A 211 -10.05 -3.07 3.25
N TYR A 212 -10.59 -2.15 2.46
CA TYR A 212 -9.77 -1.27 1.63
C TYR A 212 -9.28 -0.07 2.44
N ALA A 213 -7.96 0.09 2.48
CA ALA A 213 -7.26 1.22 3.08
C ALA A 213 -6.87 2.22 1.98
N VAL A 214 -7.77 3.13 1.66
CA VAL A 214 -7.61 4.10 0.57
C VAL A 214 -7.98 5.50 1.05
N SER A 215 -7.56 6.52 0.29
CA SER A 215 -8.02 7.90 0.49
C SER A 215 -9.49 8.07 0.05
N PRO A 216 -10.15 9.20 0.34
CA PRO A 216 -11.57 9.41 0.00
C PRO A 216 -11.89 9.31 -1.49
N ALA A 217 -10.93 9.56 -2.38
CA ALA A 217 -11.15 9.53 -3.81
C ALA A 217 -9.92 9.06 -4.60
N ALA A 218 -10.15 8.23 -5.61
CA ALA A 218 -9.18 7.96 -6.67
C ALA A 218 -9.01 9.20 -7.58
N VAL A 219 -7.88 9.31 -8.26
CA VAL A 219 -7.58 10.41 -9.17
C VAL A 219 -7.31 9.89 -10.58
N THR A 220 -7.77 10.60 -11.61
CA THR A 220 -7.43 10.26 -13.00
C THR A 220 -6.01 10.70 -13.31
N LEU A 221 -5.33 10.03 -14.22
CA LEU A 221 -3.95 10.39 -14.63
C LEU A 221 -3.89 11.84 -15.11
N ARG A 222 -4.86 12.27 -15.94
CA ARG A 222 -4.95 13.64 -16.44
C ARG A 222 -5.14 14.65 -15.31
N GLY A 223 -6.16 14.47 -14.47
CA GLY A 223 -6.42 15.38 -13.34
C GLY A 223 -5.28 15.42 -12.34
N TYR A 224 -4.55 14.32 -12.22
CA TYR A 224 -3.35 14.24 -11.41
C TYR A 224 -2.21 15.09 -12.01
N ALA A 225 -1.93 14.97 -13.30
CA ALA A 225 -0.92 15.78 -13.97
C ALA A 225 -1.25 17.29 -13.92
N GLU A 226 -2.52 17.66 -14.18
CA GLU A 226 -3.00 19.02 -14.09
C GLU A 226 -2.84 19.61 -12.67
N THR A 227 -3.19 18.84 -11.65
CA THR A 227 -3.04 19.25 -10.24
C THR A 227 -1.57 19.42 -9.86
N VAL A 228 -0.69 18.47 -10.23
CA VAL A 228 0.75 18.59 -9.94
C VAL A 228 1.35 19.82 -10.61
N ALA A 229 1.04 20.09 -11.90
CA ALA A 229 1.53 21.29 -12.59
C ALA A 229 1.10 22.57 -11.87
N SER A 230 -0.14 22.62 -11.37
CA SER A 230 -0.68 23.77 -10.66
C SER A 230 0.08 24.09 -9.36
N TRP A 231 0.66 23.11 -8.68
CA TRP A 231 1.51 23.32 -7.48
C TRP A 231 2.73 24.19 -7.78
N PHE A 232 3.17 24.21 -9.04
CA PHE A 232 4.30 25.00 -9.51
C PHE A 232 3.87 26.24 -10.30
N GLY A 233 2.58 26.61 -10.21
CA GLY A 233 2.02 27.78 -10.89
C GLY A 233 1.97 27.63 -12.41
N ARG A 234 1.83 26.42 -12.93
CA ARG A 234 1.84 26.11 -14.36
C ARG A 234 0.54 25.42 -14.80
N GLU A 235 0.20 25.60 -16.07
CA GLU A 235 -0.72 24.72 -16.77
C GLU A 235 0.03 23.48 -17.27
N ALA A 236 -0.61 22.31 -17.16
CA ALA A 236 0.01 21.08 -17.63
C ALA A 236 0.06 21.05 -19.16
N ASN A 237 1.22 20.84 -19.72
CA ASN A 237 1.44 20.62 -21.15
C ASN A 237 1.33 19.11 -21.43
N LEU A 238 0.14 18.64 -21.83
CA LEU A 238 -0.15 17.22 -21.96
C LEU A 238 -0.32 16.79 -23.41
N ARG A 239 0.29 15.67 -23.76
CA ARG A 239 0.07 14.96 -25.01
C ARG A 239 -0.57 13.59 -24.70
N PHE A 240 -1.61 13.23 -25.43
CA PHE A 240 -2.31 11.97 -25.27
C PHE A 240 -1.98 11.03 -26.43
N LEU A 241 -1.56 9.80 -26.10
CA LEU A 241 -1.11 8.83 -27.09
C LEU A 241 -1.82 7.49 -26.89
N PRO A 242 -2.23 6.80 -27.99
CA PRO A 242 -2.61 5.41 -27.90
C PRO A 242 -1.53 4.58 -27.21
N TRP A 243 -1.94 3.55 -26.46
CA TRP A 243 -0.99 2.72 -25.71
C TRP A 243 0.19 2.20 -26.57
N ASN A 244 -0.10 1.75 -27.81
CA ASN A 244 0.93 1.20 -28.69
C ASN A 244 2.00 2.23 -29.12
N GLU A 245 1.67 3.52 -29.11
CA GLU A 245 2.61 4.61 -29.35
C GLU A 245 3.30 5.02 -28.05
N TRP A 246 2.53 5.17 -26.96
CA TRP A 246 3.06 5.60 -25.68
C TRP A 246 4.17 4.66 -25.18
N LYS A 247 3.95 3.34 -25.24
CA LYS A 247 4.91 2.33 -24.76
C LYS A 247 6.24 2.29 -25.52
N THR A 248 6.36 2.99 -26.66
CA THR A 248 7.58 3.05 -27.47
C THR A 248 8.36 4.36 -27.26
N LEU A 249 7.92 5.21 -26.36
CA LEU A 249 8.62 6.44 -26.03
C LEU A 249 9.97 6.13 -25.37
N GLU A 250 11.04 6.77 -25.87
CA GLU A 250 12.41 6.60 -25.34
C GLU A 250 12.59 7.18 -23.93
N ASP A 251 11.65 8.02 -23.48
CA ASP A 251 11.66 8.65 -22.16
C ASP A 251 11.45 7.66 -21.01
N TYR A 252 10.89 6.47 -21.30
CA TYR A 252 10.54 5.46 -20.31
C TYR A 252 11.33 4.17 -20.50
N SER A 253 11.82 3.60 -19.39
CA SER A 253 12.42 2.27 -19.40
C SER A 253 11.36 1.17 -19.61
N GLU A 254 11.78 -0.03 -20.00
CA GLU A 254 10.88 -1.21 -20.09
C GLU A 254 10.13 -1.44 -18.77
N LYS A 255 10.81 -1.24 -17.66
CA LYS A 255 10.20 -1.34 -16.31
C LYS A 255 9.11 -0.28 -16.08
N ASP A 256 9.32 0.96 -16.51
CA ASP A 256 8.31 2.01 -16.36
C ASP A 256 7.10 1.73 -17.24
N VAL A 257 7.31 1.22 -18.45
CA VAL A 257 6.23 0.77 -19.36
C VAL A 257 5.42 -0.37 -18.74
N GLU A 258 6.09 -1.39 -18.18
CA GLU A 258 5.42 -2.50 -17.49
C GLU A 258 4.62 -1.99 -16.29
N GLN A 259 5.21 -1.15 -15.45
CA GLN A 259 4.53 -0.56 -14.31
C GLN A 259 3.33 0.28 -14.73
N THR A 260 3.45 1.12 -15.74
CA THR A 260 2.33 1.90 -16.26
C THR A 260 1.19 0.99 -16.69
N TRP A 261 1.48 -0.05 -17.49
CA TRP A 261 0.46 -1.01 -17.89
C TRP A 261 -0.25 -1.67 -16.70
N GLU A 262 0.52 -2.19 -15.76
CA GLU A 262 0.00 -2.85 -14.57
C GLU A 262 -0.95 -1.95 -13.75
N HIS A 263 -0.69 -0.66 -13.70
CA HIS A 263 -1.55 0.29 -12.98
C HIS A 263 -2.78 0.70 -13.78
N ILE A 264 -2.61 1.08 -15.06
CA ILE A 264 -3.75 1.58 -15.86
C ILE A 264 -4.77 0.51 -16.18
N VAL A 265 -4.35 -0.75 -16.39
CA VAL A 265 -5.27 -1.85 -16.66
C VAL A 265 -6.15 -2.18 -15.46
N ARG A 266 -5.71 -1.86 -14.24
CA ARG A 266 -6.50 -2.02 -13.02
C ARG A 266 -7.46 -0.87 -12.79
N SER A 267 -7.07 0.33 -13.16
CA SER A 267 -7.85 1.56 -12.98
C SER A 267 -8.61 1.60 -11.65
N PRO A 268 -7.90 1.57 -10.51
CA PRO A 268 -8.47 1.35 -9.19
C PRO A 268 -9.30 2.55 -8.72
N ASN A 269 -10.52 2.28 -8.27
CA ASN A 269 -11.38 3.23 -7.56
C ASN A 269 -12.16 2.43 -6.50
N PHE A 270 -11.66 2.44 -5.26
CA PHE A 270 -12.16 1.61 -4.17
C PHE A 270 -12.96 2.41 -3.16
N SER A 271 -13.98 1.77 -2.56
CA SER A 271 -14.78 2.34 -1.49
C SER A 271 -14.14 2.06 -0.13
N MET A 272 -14.08 3.05 0.73
CA MET A 272 -13.69 2.90 2.14
C MET A 272 -14.89 2.80 3.09
N ALA A 273 -16.13 2.79 2.59
CA ALA A 273 -17.35 2.85 3.38
C ALA A 273 -17.48 1.71 4.40
N LYS A 274 -16.96 0.52 4.11
CA LYS A 274 -16.93 -0.59 5.07
C LYS A 274 -15.99 -0.30 6.25
N ALA A 275 -14.82 0.23 5.96
CA ALA A 275 -13.83 0.60 6.97
C ALA A 275 -14.31 1.77 7.83
N GLU A 276 -14.96 2.77 7.26
CA GLU A 276 -15.61 3.86 7.99
C GLU A 276 -16.64 3.33 8.98
N ARG A 277 -17.56 2.48 8.50
CA ARG A 277 -18.66 1.96 9.30
C ARG A 277 -18.21 1.01 10.41
N LEU A 278 -17.27 0.10 10.15
CA LEU A 278 -16.91 -0.97 11.08
C LEU A 278 -15.71 -0.65 11.94
N LEU A 279 -14.78 0.15 11.44
CA LEU A 279 -13.54 0.48 12.12
C LEU A 279 -13.47 1.96 12.54
N ASN A 280 -14.43 2.80 12.14
CA ASN A 280 -14.36 4.26 12.30
C ASN A 280 -13.10 4.84 11.61
N TYR A 281 -12.75 4.27 10.45
CA TYR A 281 -11.62 4.75 9.65
C TYR A 281 -11.96 6.11 9.04
N GLN A 282 -11.12 7.10 9.30
CA GLN A 282 -11.25 8.45 8.78
C GLN A 282 -9.88 8.92 8.31
N PRO A 283 -9.54 8.72 7.02
CA PRO A 283 -8.25 9.16 6.49
C PRO A 283 -8.11 10.67 6.61
N ARG A 284 -6.92 11.10 7.01
CA ARG A 284 -6.59 12.51 7.20
C ARG A 284 -6.19 13.20 5.90
N TYR A 285 -5.81 12.39 4.91
CA TYR A 285 -5.25 12.87 3.67
C TYR A 285 -6.12 12.48 2.47
N THR A 286 -6.33 13.41 1.56
CA THR A 286 -6.74 13.11 0.21
C THR A 286 -5.56 12.51 -0.58
N SER A 287 -5.81 11.89 -1.74
CA SER A 287 -4.73 11.45 -2.65
C SER A 287 -3.75 12.58 -2.96
N PHE A 288 -4.26 13.78 -3.26
CA PHE A 288 -3.40 14.92 -3.61
C PHE A 288 -2.57 15.44 -2.43
N GLN A 289 -3.15 15.51 -1.22
CA GLN A 289 -2.39 15.91 -0.04
C GLN A 289 -1.26 14.92 0.28
N ALA A 290 -1.55 13.62 0.20
CA ALA A 290 -0.56 12.58 0.44
C ALA A 290 0.59 12.63 -0.59
N VAL A 291 0.26 12.82 -1.87
CA VAL A 291 1.26 12.97 -2.94
C VAL A 291 2.04 14.28 -2.79
N TYR A 292 1.38 15.38 -2.42
CA TYR A 292 2.04 16.67 -2.25
C TYR A 292 3.14 16.61 -1.19
N GLU A 293 2.89 15.97 -0.04
CA GLU A 293 3.92 15.78 1.00
C GLU A 293 5.09 14.94 0.48
N ALA A 294 4.81 13.88 -0.28
CA ALA A 294 5.87 13.04 -0.85
C ALA A 294 6.70 13.78 -1.90
N VAL A 295 6.05 14.56 -2.80
CA VAL A 295 6.75 15.35 -3.82
C VAL A 295 7.57 16.46 -3.18
N THR A 296 7.04 17.13 -2.15
CA THR A 296 7.78 18.14 -1.38
C THR A 296 9.04 17.52 -0.77
N TRP A 297 8.91 16.35 -0.14
CA TRP A 297 10.07 15.64 0.39
C TRP A 297 11.08 15.28 -0.71
N LEU A 298 10.64 14.81 -1.90
CA LEU A 298 11.53 14.51 -3.03
C LEU A 298 12.26 15.76 -3.55
N ILE A 299 11.62 16.94 -3.51
CA ILE A 299 12.27 18.22 -3.85
C ILE A 299 13.35 18.54 -2.82
N GLU A 300 13.07 18.43 -1.54
CA GLU A 300 14.04 18.65 -0.45
C GLU A 300 15.24 17.71 -0.54
N GLN A 301 15.03 16.47 -1.01
CA GLN A 301 16.11 15.51 -1.27
C GLN A 301 16.84 15.74 -2.61
N GLY A 302 16.45 16.73 -3.40
CA GLY A 302 17.04 17.03 -4.71
C GLY A 302 16.73 16.00 -5.81
N VAL A 303 15.75 15.13 -5.59
CA VAL A 303 15.32 14.10 -6.55
C VAL A 303 14.41 14.71 -7.62
N VAL A 304 13.44 15.52 -7.20
CA VAL A 304 12.57 16.29 -8.10
C VAL A 304 13.17 17.68 -8.30
N LYS A 305 13.32 18.07 -9.55
CA LYS A 305 13.88 19.38 -9.96
C LYS A 305 12.76 20.30 -10.42
N THR A 306 12.65 21.45 -9.82
CA THR A 306 11.66 22.50 -10.16
C THR A 306 12.22 23.52 -11.14
#